data_9756bfdde0bdab2e602b4228dae89f17
#
_entry.id   9756bfdde0bdab2e602b4228dae89f17
#
_cell.length_a   1.000
_cell.length_b   1.000
_cell.length_c   1.000
_cell.angle_alpha   90.00
_cell.angle_beta   90.00
_cell.angle_gamma   90.00
#
_symmetry.space_group_name_H-M   'P 1'
#
loop_
_entity.id
_entity.type
_entity.pdbx_description
1 polymer ?
#
loop_
_entity_poly.entity_id
_entity_poly.type
_entity_poly.pdbx_seq_one_letter_code
_entity_poly.pdbx_strand_id
1 'polypeptide(L)'
;MTEYSEIICDYFMVQQDDVRLQDELEDNPAKFFRKMALYMKNAIPLFNRPPDIRAWLKHTEADFDDYSEETTSILNDGDVIETGKTGYTLCSAGVLEEDDLGQLKYTPIEVEYDAESGDVTLLEVVGSGVELQFDFYTDGYFEHDLTEEMKNILGMCLQYVWEKRFAGDFLYRTPKIRDKSFDTGNEANWTTKETERLRTVYGQLNSAMIAFEQALSANETIPNAFRHRMPAP
;
A
#
# COMPACT_ATOMS: atom_id res chain seq x y z
N MET A 1 7.95 3.19 17.68
CA MET A 1 8.14 3.12 16.21
C MET A 1 6.79 2.73 15.64
N THR A 2 6.27 3.47 14.68
CA THR A 2 4.93 3.24 14.09
C THR A 2 5.10 2.67 12.69
N GLU A 3 4.51 1.52 12.42
CA GLU A 3 4.59 0.83 11.12
C GLU A 3 3.51 1.36 10.16
N TYR A 4 3.73 1.22 8.85
CA TYR A 4 2.73 1.60 7.85
C TYR A 4 1.50 0.71 7.93
N SER A 5 1.69 -0.59 8.18
CA SER A 5 0.61 -1.56 8.36
C SER A 5 -0.35 -1.17 9.47
N GLU A 6 0.15 -0.62 10.59
CA GLU A 6 -0.67 -0.10 11.68
C GLU A 6 -1.59 1.05 11.21
N ILE A 7 -1.03 2.02 10.46
CA ILE A 7 -1.82 3.15 9.94
C ILE A 7 -2.83 2.67 8.90
N ILE A 8 -2.45 1.71 8.07
CA ILE A 8 -3.32 1.15 7.05
C ILE A 8 -4.49 0.41 7.69
N CYS A 9 -4.26 -0.49 8.64
CA CYS A 9 -5.29 -1.31 9.26
C CYS A 9 -6.20 -0.50 10.20
N ASP A 10 -5.59 0.24 11.13
CA ASP A 10 -6.34 0.80 12.26
C ASP A 10 -6.98 2.17 11.95
N TYR A 11 -6.48 2.86 10.93
CA TYR A 11 -6.98 4.20 10.60
C TYR A 11 -7.56 4.31 9.19
N PHE A 12 -6.86 3.80 8.18
CA PHE A 12 -7.36 3.89 6.81
C PHE A 12 -8.50 2.91 6.55
N MET A 13 -8.33 1.61 6.85
CA MET A 13 -9.35 0.59 6.60
C MET A 13 -10.65 0.86 7.39
N VAL A 14 -10.53 1.38 8.60
CA VAL A 14 -11.69 1.75 9.43
C VAL A 14 -12.50 2.90 8.82
N GLN A 15 -11.85 3.78 8.05
CA GLN A 15 -12.50 4.91 7.37
C GLN A 15 -13.05 4.54 5.99
N GLN A 16 -12.61 3.40 5.44
CA GLN A 16 -13.02 2.90 4.12
C GLN A 16 -13.95 1.71 4.27
N ASP A 17 -15.22 1.92 3.93
CA ASP A 17 -16.21 0.83 3.83
C ASP A 17 -16.18 0.25 2.40
N ASP A 18 -15.00 -0.26 1.99
CA ASP A 18 -14.80 -0.88 0.66
C ASP A 18 -14.53 -2.38 0.82
N VAL A 19 -15.54 -3.18 0.55
CA VAL A 19 -15.49 -4.65 0.64
C VAL A 19 -14.32 -5.22 -0.17
N ARG A 20 -13.97 -4.62 -1.31
CA ARG A 20 -12.85 -5.11 -2.15
C ARG A 20 -11.50 -4.98 -1.45
N LEU A 21 -11.32 -3.95 -0.63
CA LEU A 21 -10.09 -3.80 0.16
C LEU A 21 -10.01 -4.85 1.26
N GLN A 22 -11.16 -5.19 1.85
CA GLN A 22 -11.24 -6.26 2.84
C GLN A 22 -10.94 -7.62 2.20
N ASP A 23 -11.56 -7.91 1.05
CA ASP A 23 -11.30 -9.13 0.29
C ASP A 23 -9.79 -9.23 -0.11
N GLU A 24 -9.19 -8.15 -0.61
CA GLU A 24 -7.76 -8.14 -0.96
C GLU A 24 -6.85 -8.37 0.26
N LEU A 25 -7.22 -7.83 1.43
CA LEU A 25 -6.47 -8.03 2.68
C LEU A 25 -6.60 -9.47 3.18
N GLU A 26 -7.80 -10.08 3.07
CA GLU A 26 -8.03 -11.46 3.48
C GLU A 26 -7.37 -12.47 2.52
N ASP A 27 -7.40 -12.21 1.22
CA ASP A 27 -6.82 -13.11 0.21
C ASP A 27 -5.30 -13.16 0.28
N ASN A 28 -4.64 -12.01 0.35
CA ASN A 28 -3.18 -11.92 0.44
C ASN A 28 -2.72 -10.64 1.15
N PRO A 29 -2.55 -10.70 2.49
CA PRO A 29 -2.15 -9.56 3.30
C PRO A 29 -0.85 -8.90 2.84
N ALA A 30 0.18 -9.70 2.50
CA ALA A 30 1.48 -9.18 2.11
C ALA A 30 1.41 -8.38 0.80
N LYS A 31 0.71 -8.91 -0.20
CA LYS A 31 0.47 -8.22 -1.47
C LYS A 31 -0.37 -6.95 -1.28
N PHE A 32 -1.35 -7.00 -0.37
CA PHE A 32 -2.15 -5.85 0.00
C PHE A 32 -1.27 -4.74 0.62
N PHE A 33 -0.44 -5.08 1.63
CA PHE A 33 0.44 -4.11 2.27
C PHE A 33 1.49 -3.56 1.31
N ARG A 34 2.09 -4.40 0.46
CA ARG A 34 2.99 -3.97 -0.62
C ARG A 34 2.33 -2.89 -1.49
N LYS A 35 1.10 -3.12 -1.90
CA LYS A 35 0.31 -2.16 -2.69
C LYS A 35 0.03 -0.88 -1.92
N MET A 36 -0.40 -0.99 -0.65
CA MET A 36 -0.78 0.16 0.17
C MET A 36 0.42 1.03 0.56
N ALA A 37 1.60 0.45 0.73
CA ALA A 37 2.83 1.18 0.99
C ALA A 37 3.19 2.15 -0.15
N LEU A 38 2.90 1.81 -1.40
CA LEU A 38 3.06 2.72 -2.54
C LEU A 38 2.14 3.94 -2.46
N TYR A 39 0.93 3.76 -1.90
CA TYR A 39 0.03 4.90 -1.65
C TYR A 39 0.47 5.71 -0.44
N MET A 40 1.02 5.06 0.60
CA MET A 40 1.54 5.74 1.78
C MET A 40 2.66 6.73 1.42
N LYS A 41 3.55 6.36 0.50
CA LYS A 41 4.59 7.26 -0.04
C LYS A 41 4.01 8.58 -0.60
N ASN A 42 2.81 8.52 -1.21
CA ASN A 42 2.12 9.70 -1.73
C ASN A 42 1.26 10.40 -0.66
N ALA A 43 0.87 9.69 0.38
CA ALA A 43 0.03 10.22 1.46
C ALA A 43 0.84 11.05 2.47
N ILE A 44 2.02 10.59 2.87
CA ILE A 44 2.88 11.25 3.85
C ILE A 44 3.13 12.73 3.52
N PRO A 45 3.48 13.14 2.29
CA PRO A 45 3.72 14.54 1.95
C PRO A 45 2.48 15.44 2.07
N LEU A 46 1.28 14.88 2.10
CA LEU A 46 0.04 15.65 2.26
C LEU A 46 -0.15 16.15 3.69
N PHE A 47 0.40 15.43 4.67
CA PHE A 47 0.42 15.87 6.06
C PHE A 47 1.51 16.94 6.23
N ASN A 48 1.15 18.19 5.97
CA ASN A 48 2.09 19.31 5.89
C ASN A 48 1.85 20.42 6.92
N ARG A 49 0.97 20.19 7.90
CA ARG A 49 0.66 21.14 8.98
C ARG A 49 0.72 20.47 10.36
N PRO A 50 1.36 21.10 11.34
CA PRO A 50 2.16 22.34 11.24
C PRO A 50 3.45 22.15 10.40
N PRO A 51 4.16 23.22 10.01
CA PRO A 51 5.38 23.10 9.19
C PRO A 51 6.44 22.16 9.76
N ASP A 52 6.55 22.10 11.09
CA ASP A 52 7.52 21.26 11.79
C ASP A 52 7.17 19.77 11.81
N ILE A 53 5.95 19.41 11.37
CA ILE A 53 5.48 18.02 11.35
C ILE A 53 6.39 17.09 10.56
N ARG A 54 7.07 17.62 9.54
CA ARG A 54 7.99 16.84 8.70
C ARG A 54 9.13 16.20 9.48
N ALA A 55 9.57 16.82 10.57
CA ALA A 55 10.60 16.25 11.42
C ALA A 55 10.12 15.00 12.17
N TRP A 56 8.82 14.94 12.49
CA TRP A 56 8.16 13.81 13.13
C TRP A 56 7.82 12.70 12.14
N LEU A 57 7.57 13.05 10.88
CA LEU A 57 7.23 12.13 9.80
C LEU A 57 8.48 11.57 9.09
N LYS A 58 9.65 11.64 9.74
CA LYS A 58 10.81 10.89 9.28
C LYS A 58 10.49 9.40 9.29
N HIS A 59 10.75 8.76 8.18
CA HIS A 59 10.37 7.37 7.97
C HIS A 59 11.41 6.64 7.12
N THR A 60 11.46 5.34 7.29
CA THR A 60 12.07 4.40 6.35
C THR A 60 10.98 3.93 5.42
N GLU A 61 11.19 4.09 4.12
CA GLU A 61 10.24 3.62 3.12
C GLU A 61 10.15 2.09 3.15
N ALA A 62 8.98 1.56 2.80
CA ALA A 62 8.82 0.16 2.51
C ALA A 62 9.74 -0.24 1.34
N ASP A 63 10.37 -1.38 1.43
CA ASP A 63 11.22 -1.90 0.38
C ASP A 63 10.53 -3.03 -0.37
N PHE A 64 10.79 -3.08 -1.67
CA PHE A 64 10.20 -4.05 -2.60
C PHE A 64 11.33 -4.69 -3.37
N ASP A 65 11.39 -5.99 -3.32
CA ASP A 65 12.41 -6.74 -4.04
C ASP A 65 11.77 -7.93 -4.74
N ASP A 66 12.29 -8.28 -5.89
CA ASP A 66 11.79 -9.35 -6.72
C ASP A 66 12.95 -10.32 -6.99
N TYR A 67 12.66 -11.60 -7.00
CA TYR A 67 13.60 -12.64 -7.37
C TYR A 67 13.05 -13.40 -8.57
N SER A 68 13.88 -13.62 -9.57
CA SER A 68 13.52 -14.49 -10.68
C SER A 68 14.69 -15.39 -11.07
N GLU A 69 14.37 -16.64 -11.40
CA GLU A 69 15.33 -17.65 -11.84
C GLU A 69 14.70 -18.59 -12.87
N GLU A 70 15.41 -18.84 -13.96
CA GLU A 70 14.99 -19.83 -14.96
C GLU A 70 15.38 -21.25 -14.50
N THR A 71 14.38 -22.14 -14.42
CA THR A 71 14.60 -23.53 -14.03
C THR A 71 15.31 -24.31 -15.13
N THR A 72 16.48 -24.87 -14.85
CA THR A 72 17.24 -25.71 -15.79
C THR A 72 16.84 -27.18 -15.73
N SER A 73 16.16 -27.60 -14.67
CA SER A 73 15.71 -28.97 -14.41
C SER A 73 14.35 -28.94 -13.74
N ILE A 74 13.69 -30.08 -13.68
CA ILE A 74 12.47 -30.26 -12.88
C ILE A 74 12.85 -30.11 -11.40
N LEU A 75 12.12 -29.25 -10.70
CA LEU A 75 12.20 -29.07 -9.26
C LEU A 75 11.07 -29.88 -8.60
N ASN A 76 11.38 -30.54 -7.51
CA ASN A 76 10.44 -31.40 -6.80
C ASN A 76 9.88 -30.69 -5.56
N ASP A 77 8.81 -31.23 -5.03
CA ASP A 77 8.32 -30.89 -3.70
C ASP A 77 9.43 -31.09 -2.66
N GLY A 78 9.65 -30.07 -1.83
CA GLY A 78 10.74 -30.02 -0.84
C GLY A 78 12.07 -29.44 -1.35
N ASP A 79 12.21 -29.12 -2.64
CA ASP A 79 13.39 -28.42 -3.14
C ASP A 79 13.44 -26.98 -2.59
N VAL A 80 14.65 -26.54 -2.20
CA VAL A 80 14.89 -25.24 -1.58
C VAL A 80 15.59 -24.32 -2.55
N ILE A 81 15.08 -23.08 -2.65
CA ILE A 81 15.63 -22.00 -3.46
C ILE A 81 16.19 -20.94 -2.53
N GLU A 82 17.50 -20.74 -2.57
CA GLU A 82 18.19 -19.73 -1.78
C GLU A 82 18.01 -18.36 -2.43
N THR A 83 17.00 -17.58 -2.00
CA THR A 83 16.77 -16.24 -2.57
C THR A 83 17.66 -15.18 -1.93
N GLY A 84 18.18 -15.41 -0.73
CA GLY A 84 18.97 -14.46 0.04
C GLY A 84 18.17 -13.25 0.58
N LYS A 85 16.85 -13.31 0.51
CA LYS A 85 15.94 -12.23 0.94
C LYS A 85 15.58 -12.35 2.42
N THR A 86 16.56 -12.16 3.31
CA THR A 86 16.35 -12.26 4.76
C THR A 86 15.60 -11.03 5.31
N GLY A 87 14.63 -11.27 6.21
CA GLY A 87 13.85 -10.21 6.86
C GLY A 87 12.73 -9.61 6.00
N TYR A 88 12.49 -10.15 4.81
CA TYR A 88 11.36 -9.78 3.95
C TYR A 88 10.13 -10.64 4.28
N THR A 89 8.98 -10.20 3.77
CA THR A 89 7.75 -10.98 3.71
C THR A 89 7.51 -11.37 2.26
N LEU A 90 7.25 -12.65 2.00
CA LEU A 90 6.89 -13.14 0.67
C LEU A 90 5.46 -12.70 0.33
N CYS A 91 5.29 -12.01 -0.80
CA CYS A 91 3.99 -11.51 -1.27
C CYS A 91 3.33 -12.44 -2.29
N SER A 92 4.14 -12.96 -3.21
CA SER A 92 3.67 -13.88 -4.23
C SER A 92 4.79 -14.81 -4.66
N ALA A 93 4.39 -16.04 -5.02
CA ALA A 93 5.25 -17.03 -5.63
C ALA A 93 4.54 -17.61 -6.84
N GLY A 94 5.24 -17.75 -7.95
CA GLY A 94 4.66 -18.31 -9.15
C GLY A 94 5.68 -18.62 -10.21
N VAL A 95 5.20 -19.21 -11.29
CA VAL A 95 5.97 -19.49 -12.52
C VAL A 95 5.43 -18.66 -13.66
N LEU A 96 6.34 -18.14 -14.47
CA LEU A 96 6.02 -17.55 -15.77
C LEU A 96 6.31 -18.58 -16.85
N GLU A 97 5.29 -18.92 -17.59
CA GLU A 97 5.36 -19.83 -18.72
C GLU A 97 4.92 -19.10 -19.99
N GLU A 98 5.57 -19.39 -21.11
CA GLU A 98 5.13 -18.90 -22.41
C GLU A 98 4.03 -19.84 -22.93
N ASP A 99 2.87 -19.29 -23.22
CA ASP A 99 1.78 -20.07 -23.81
C ASP A 99 2.02 -20.36 -25.31
N ASP A 100 1.17 -21.17 -25.92
CA ASP A 100 1.25 -21.54 -27.34
C ASP A 100 1.18 -20.33 -28.30
N LEU A 101 0.80 -19.14 -27.79
CA LEU A 101 0.70 -17.89 -28.54
C LEU A 101 1.89 -16.95 -28.29
N GLY A 102 2.89 -17.38 -27.49
CA GLY A 102 4.03 -16.57 -27.09
C GLY A 102 3.69 -15.51 -26.03
N GLN A 103 2.62 -15.70 -25.25
CA GLN A 103 2.25 -14.80 -24.17
C GLN A 103 2.71 -15.39 -22.83
N LEU A 104 3.33 -14.55 -22.00
CA LEU A 104 3.72 -14.95 -20.67
C LEU A 104 2.49 -15.08 -19.76
N LYS A 105 2.30 -16.26 -19.20
CA LYS A 105 1.26 -16.61 -18.27
C LYS A 105 1.86 -16.83 -16.89
N TYR A 106 1.39 -16.07 -15.91
CA TYR A 106 1.74 -16.28 -14.50
C TYR A 106 0.81 -17.34 -13.89
N THR A 107 1.40 -18.38 -13.31
CA THR A 107 0.70 -19.43 -12.56
C THR A 107 1.23 -19.43 -11.12
N PRO A 108 0.38 -19.13 -10.11
CA PRO A 108 0.81 -19.17 -8.72
C PRO A 108 1.19 -20.59 -8.30
N ILE A 109 2.20 -20.70 -7.44
CA ILE A 109 2.68 -21.95 -6.85
C ILE A 109 2.61 -21.90 -5.33
N GLU A 110 2.45 -23.05 -4.69
CA GLU A 110 2.50 -23.18 -3.24
C GLU A 110 3.94 -23.32 -2.76
N VAL A 111 4.32 -22.48 -1.79
CA VAL A 111 5.67 -22.46 -1.23
C VAL A 111 5.64 -22.17 0.27
N GLU A 112 6.69 -22.56 0.98
CA GLU A 112 6.98 -22.14 2.35
C GLU A 112 8.22 -21.24 2.32
N TYR A 113 8.16 -20.10 3.01
CA TYR A 113 9.24 -19.13 3.04
C TYR A 113 9.75 -18.93 4.45
N ASP A 114 11.06 -19.06 4.62
CA ASP A 114 11.76 -18.76 5.87
C ASP A 114 12.41 -17.38 5.80
N ALA A 115 11.85 -16.42 6.54
CA ALA A 115 12.34 -15.04 6.57
C ALA A 115 13.72 -14.90 7.27
N GLU A 116 14.17 -15.87 8.07
CA GLU A 116 15.47 -15.80 8.75
C GLU A 116 16.60 -16.19 7.80
N SER A 117 16.43 -17.25 7.02
CA SER A 117 17.42 -17.70 6.03
C SER A 117 17.25 -17.02 4.66
N GLY A 118 16.03 -16.62 4.31
CA GLY A 118 15.67 -16.12 2.98
C GLY A 118 15.41 -17.26 1.99
N ASP A 119 15.16 -18.47 2.48
CA ASP A 119 14.94 -19.64 1.65
C ASP A 119 13.47 -19.82 1.32
N VAL A 120 13.19 -20.25 0.11
CA VAL A 120 11.86 -20.63 -0.38
C VAL A 120 11.85 -22.12 -0.65
N THR A 121 11.01 -22.87 0.06
CA THR A 121 10.79 -24.31 -0.15
C THR A 121 9.56 -24.51 -1.02
N LEU A 122 9.71 -25.23 -2.13
CA LEU A 122 8.60 -25.58 -3.00
C LEU A 122 7.73 -26.65 -2.34
N LEU A 123 6.41 -26.49 -2.41
CA LEU A 123 5.42 -27.48 -1.94
C LEU A 123 4.76 -28.22 -3.10
N GLU A 124 5.22 -27.99 -4.31
CA GLU A 124 4.74 -28.67 -5.52
C GLU A 124 5.85 -28.82 -6.56
N VAL A 125 5.62 -29.67 -7.55
CA VAL A 125 6.57 -29.93 -8.62
C VAL A 125 6.53 -28.84 -9.66
N VAL A 126 7.68 -28.24 -9.98
CA VAL A 126 7.82 -27.21 -11.01
C VAL A 126 8.58 -27.78 -12.22
N GLY A 127 8.10 -27.52 -13.41
CA GLY A 127 8.71 -27.95 -14.67
C GLY A 127 10.09 -27.34 -14.93
N SER A 128 10.81 -27.88 -15.90
CA SER A 128 12.05 -27.27 -16.40
C SER A 128 11.77 -26.27 -17.50
N GLY A 129 12.60 -25.24 -17.61
CA GLY A 129 12.48 -24.21 -18.67
C GLY A 129 11.38 -23.19 -18.40
N VAL A 130 10.97 -23.05 -17.16
CA VAL A 130 10.03 -22.01 -16.69
C VAL A 130 10.78 -21.00 -15.83
N GLU A 131 10.32 -19.76 -15.79
CA GLU A 131 10.88 -18.73 -14.93
C GLU A 131 10.12 -18.71 -13.60
N LEU A 132 10.82 -19.01 -12.49
CA LEU A 132 10.31 -18.81 -11.14
C LEU A 132 10.32 -17.31 -10.82
N GLN A 133 9.26 -16.84 -10.20
CA GLN A 133 9.16 -15.45 -9.75
C GLN A 133 8.63 -15.38 -8.32
N PHE A 134 9.37 -14.69 -7.47
CA PHE A 134 8.99 -14.40 -6.08
C PHE A 134 9.02 -12.90 -5.84
N ASP A 135 7.95 -12.36 -5.29
CA ASP A 135 7.84 -10.95 -4.92
C ASP A 135 7.96 -10.82 -3.39
N PHE A 136 8.84 -9.94 -2.94
CA PHE A 136 9.13 -9.69 -1.53
C PHE A 136 8.80 -8.25 -1.12
N TYR A 137 8.58 -8.06 0.18
CA TYR A 137 8.22 -6.78 0.75
C TYR A 137 8.70 -6.67 2.20
N THR A 138 9.21 -5.49 2.59
CA THR A 138 9.35 -5.11 3.99
C THR A 138 8.51 -3.87 4.27
N ASP A 139 7.88 -3.84 5.46
CA ASP A 139 7.05 -2.69 5.83
C ASP A 139 7.89 -1.43 6.06
N GLY A 140 7.31 -0.28 5.72
CA GLY A 140 7.86 1.00 6.08
C GLY A 140 7.50 1.36 7.52
N TYR A 141 8.31 2.21 8.13
CA TYR A 141 8.05 2.65 9.49
C TYR A 141 8.49 4.09 9.74
N PHE A 142 7.82 4.75 10.67
CA PHE A 142 8.22 6.06 11.18
C PHE A 142 9.25 5.88 12.31
N GLU A 143 10.31 6.71 12.28
CA GLU A 143 11.37 6.67 13.28
C GLU A 143 10.85 7.03 14.70
N HIS A 144 9.76 7.79 14.75
CA HIS A 144 9.08 8.21 15.97
C HIS A 144 7.78 7.48 16.19
N ASP A 145 7.40 7.27 17.44
CA ASP A 145 6.05 6.85 17.77
C ASP A 145 5.10 8.02 17.52
N LEU A 146 4.21 7.84 16.56
CA LEU A 146 3.22 8.85 16.21
C LEU A 146 2.08 8.85 17.23
N THR A 147 1.49 10.03 17.48
CA THR A 147 0.28 10.11 18.31
C THR A 147 -0.92 9.59 17.52
N GLU A 148 -1.97 9.18 18.24
CA GLU A 148 -3.23 8.72 17.65
C GLU A 148 -3.81 9.73 16.65
N GLU A 149 -3.70 11.03 16.96
CA GLU A 149 -4.16 12.10 16.07
C GLU A 149 -3.33 12.16 14.78
N MET A 150 -2.02 11.97 14.88
CA MET A 150 -1.13 11.94 13.70
C MET A 150 -1.40 10.72 12.83
N LYS A 151 -1.59 9.55 13.42
CA LYS A 151 -1.95 8.32 12.74
C LYS A 151 -3.29 8.47 12.00
N ASN A 152 -4.29 9.06 12.68
CA ASN A 152 -5.59 9.33 12.08
C ASN A 152 -5.49 10.30 10.87
N ILE A 153 -4.70 11.37 10.98
CA ILE A 153 -4.48 12.31 9.86
C ILE A 153 -3.78 11.60 8.71
N LEU A 154 -2.80 10.73 8.98
CA LEU A 154 -2.14 9.93 7.94
C LEU A 154 -3.12 8.94 7.28
N GLY A 155 -4.02 8.31 8.05
CA GLY A 155 -5.11 7.50 7.52
C GLY A 155 -6.00 8.30 6.55
N MET A 156 -6.36 9.55 6.92
CA MET A 156 -7.13 10.46 6.06
C MET A 156 -6.32 10.90 4.81
N CYS A 157 -5.00 11.10 4.94
CA CYS A 157 -4.14 11.37 3.79
C CYS A 157 -4.15 10.20 2.81
N LEU A 158 -4.04 8.98 3.33
CA LEU A 158 -4.08 7.76 2.55
C LEU A 158 -5.45 7.57 1.89
N GLN A 159 -6.53 7.85 2.61
CA GLN A 159 -7.87 7.86 2.07
C GLN A 159 -8.00 8.83 0.87
N TYR A 160 -7.50 10.04 1.00
CA TYR A 160 -7.55 11.01 -0.09
C TYR A 160 -6.77 10.54 -1.32
N VAL A 161 -5.57 9.96 -1.13
CA VAL A 161 -4.75 9.41 -2.23
C VAL A 161 -5.47 8.25 -2.91
N TRP A 162 -6.07 7.36 -2.12
CA TRP A 162 -6.86 6.24 -2.62
C TRP A 162 -8.05 6.69 -3.45
N GLU A 163 -8.87 7.58 -2.92
CA GLU A 163 -10.05 8.14 -3.61
C GLU A 163 -9.66 8.88 -4.89
N LYS A 164 -8.56 9.64 -4.86
CA LYS A 164 -8.05 10.38 -6.01
C LYS A 164 -7.70 9.46 -7.19
N ARG A 165 -7.23 8.24 -6.91
CA ARG A 165 -6.97 7.23 -7.94
C ARG A 165 -8.24 6.88 -8.71
N PHE A 166 -9.34 6.62 -8.01
CA PHE A 166 -10.60 6.25 -8.67
C PHE A 166 -11.15 7.36 -9.54
N ALA A 167 -11.05 8.60 -9.11
CA ALA A 167 -11.46 9.74 -9.92
C ALA A 167 -10.62 9.88 -11.20
N GLY A 168 -9.32 9.57 -11.15
CA GLY A 168 -8.44 9.54 -12.30
C GLY A 168 -8.74 8.38 -13.25
N ASP A 169 -8.88 7.18 -12.69
CA ASP A 169 -9.15 5.95 -13.46
C ASP A 169 -10.51 5.97 -14.17
N PHE A 170 -11.50 6.64 -13.58
CA PHE A 170 -12.81 6.74 -14.20
C PHE A 170 -12.77 7.55 -15.51
N LEU A 171 -11.94 8.57 -15.59
CA LEU A 171 -11.72 9.34 -16.84
C LEU A 171 -11.10 8.47 -17.95
N TYR A 172 -10.36 7.41 -17.59
CA TYR A 172 -9.77 6.46 -18.55
C TYR A 172 -10.64 5.21 -18.78
N ARG A 173 -11.51 4.86 -17.83
CA ARG A 173 -12.38 3.68 -17.87
C ARG A 173 -13.77 3.95 -18.46
N THR A 174 -14.05 5.16 -18.92
CA THR A 174 -15.29 5.40 -19.65
C THR A 174 -15.33 4.41 -20.82
N PRO A 175 -16.12 3.33 -20.75
CA PRO A 175 -16.12 2.34 -21.81
C PRO A 175 -16.58 3.09 -23.06
N LYS A 176 -15.87 2.88 -24.15
CA LYS A 176 -16.35 3.23 -25.50
C LYS A 176 -17.55 2.36 -25.90
N ILE A 177 -18.41 2.01 -24.95
CA ILE A 177 -19.70 1.42 -25.19
C ILE A 177 -20.61 2.55 -25.64
N ARG A 178 -20.45 2.91 -26.90
CA ARG A 178 -21.43 3.71 -27.64
C ARG A 178 -22.66 2.84 -27.92
N ASP A 179 -23.35 2.45 -26.88
CA ASP A 179 -24.73 2.02 -27.06
C ASP A 179 -25.61 3.27 -27.02
N LYS A 180 -26.34 3.52 -28.10
CA LYS A 180 -27.13 4.73 -28.33
C LYS A 180 -28.27 4.95 -27.32
N SER A 181 -28.41 4.08 -26.33
CA SER A 181 -29.42 4.14 -25.29
C SER A 181 -28.87 4.56 -23.90
N PHE A 182 -27.56 4.76 -23.75
CA PHE A 182 -26.98 5.27 -22.49
C PHE A 182 -26.95 6.79 -22.50
N ASP A 183 -27.72 7.37 -21.61
CA ASP A 183 -27.89 8.82 -21.44
C ASP A 183 -26.57 9.45 -20.97
N THR A 184 -25.97 10.30 -21.80
CA THR A 184 -24.76 11.08 -21.50
C THR A 184 -24.93 11.98 -20.25
N GLY A 185 -26.15 12.20 -19.79
CA GLY A 185 -26.47 12.87 -18.54
C GLY A 185 -25.98 12.16 -17.29
N ASN A 186 -25.88 10.82 -17.33
CA ASN A 186 -25.40 10.04 -16.17
C ASN A 186 -23.88 10.11 -16.00
N GLU A 187 -23.09 10.21 -17.06
CA GLU A 187 -21.62 10.32 -16.98
C GLU A 187 -21.17 11.63 -16.37
N ALA A 188 -21.78 12.75 -16.79
CA ALA A 188 -21.48 14.07 -16.22
C ALA A 188 -21.85 14.16 -14.74
N ASN A 189 -22.97 13.55 -14.34
CA ASN A 189 -23.40 13.49 -12.94
C ASN A 189 -22.47 12.63 -12.08
N TRP A 190 -21.92 11.54 -12.61
CA TRP A 190 -20.96 10.69 -11.91
C TRP A 190 -19.64 11.42 -11.67
N THR A 191 -19.07 12.04 -12.71
CA THR A 191 -17.81 12.79 -12.60
C THR A 191 -17.95 13.95 -11.61
N THR A 192 -19.12 14.62 -11.60
CA THR A 192 -19.42 15.69 -10.65
C THR A 192 -19.45 15.16 -9.22
N LYS A 193 -20.15 14.05 -8.98
CA LYS A 193 -20.25 13.42 -7.64
C LYS A 193 -18.89 12.95 -7.09
N GLU A 194 -18.07 12.33 -7.93
CA GLU A 194 -16.72 11.91 -7.53
C GLU A 194 -15.82 13.11 -7.22
N THR A 195 -15.92 14.17 -8.01
CA THR A 195 -15.19 15.41 -7.74
C THR A 195 -15.65 16.07 -6.44
N GLU A 196 -16.95 16.06 -6.15
CA GLU A 196 -17.53 16.58 -4.91
C GLU A 196 -17.09 15.73 -3.71
N ARG A 197 -17.07 14.39 -3.85
CA ARG A 197 -16.58 13.47 -2.83
C ARG A 197 -15.12 13.76 -2.50
N LEU A 198 -14.25 13.87 -3.51
CA LEU A 198 -12.85 14.22 -3.31
C LEU A 198 -12.66 15.57 -2.62
N ARG A 199 -13.46 16.58 -2.97
CA ARG A 199 -13.44 17.90 -2.32
C ARG A 199 -13.84 17.77 -0.85
N THR A 200 -14.84 16.93 -0.55
CA THR A 200 -15.31 16.69 0.81
C THR A 200 -14.21 16.03 1.62
N VAL A 201 -13.61 14.94 1.13
CA VAL A 201 -12.50 14.22 1.81
C VAL A 201 -11.32 15.16 2.03
N TYR A 202 -10.92 15.94 1.02
CA TYR A 202 -9.85 16.92 1.17
C TYR A 202 -10.18 18.03 2.17
N GLY A 203 -11.43 18.50 2.19
CA GLY A 203 -11.92 19.48 3.16
C GLY A 203 -11.84 18.97 4.59
N GLN A 204 -12.24 17.71 4.82
CA GLN A 204 -12.15 17.05 6.12
C GLN A 204 -10.68 16.88 6.56
N LEU A 205 -9.81 16.41 5.68
CA LEU A 205 -8.38 16.29 5.92
C LEU A 205 -7.75 17.64 6.31
N ASN A 206 -8.02 18.69 5.52
CA ASN A 206 -7.49 20.02 5.81
C ASN A 206 -8.00 20.58 7.14
N SER A 207 -9.28 20.33 7.47
CA SER A 207 -9.86 20.73 8.76
C SER A 207 -9.21 19.99 9.92
N ALA A 208 -8.93 18.69 9.77
CA ALA A 208 -8.23 17.89 10.78
C ALA A 208 -6.81 18.40 11.02
N MET A 209 -6.07 18.70 9.95
CA MET A 209 -4.72 19.29 10.06
C MET A 209 -4.72 20.67 10.74
N ILE A 210 -5.69 21.53 10.43
CA ILE A 210 -5.83 22.83 11.07
C ILE A 210 -6.17 22.66 12.56
N ALA A 211 -7.08 21.76 12.90
CA ALA A 211 -7.45 21.49 14.29
C ALA A 211 -6.24 20.94 15.09
N PHE A 212 -5.45 20.06 14.48
CA PHE A 212 -4.21 19.55 15.07
C PHE A 212 -3.20 20.67 15.31
N GLU A 213 -2.95 21.53 14.34
CA GLU A 213 -2.05 22.69 14.44
C GLU A 213 -2.52 23.64 15.55
N GLN A 214 -3.83 23.92 15.64
CA GLN A 214 -4.40 24.74 16.70
C GLN A 214 -4.26 24.11 18.09
N ALA A 215 -4.50 22.79 18.20
CA ALA A 215 -4.32 22.06 19.45
C ALA A 215 -2.87 22.10 19.94
N LEU A 216 -1.91 21.95 19.03
CA LEU A 216 -0.49 22.08 19.35
C LEU A 216 -0.13 23.51 19.80
N SER A 217 -0.73 24.52 19.18
CA SER A 217 -0.46 25.93 19.53
C SER A 217 -1.15 26.37 20.81
N ALA A 218 -2.34 25.84 21.11
CA ALA A 218 -3.13 26.18 22.30
C ALA A 218 -2.60 25.48 23.57
N ASN A 219 -1.98 24.31 23.41
CA ASN A 219 -1.48 23.53 24.53
C ASN A 219 -0.05 24.00 24.94
N GLU A 220 0.02 25.04 25.76
CA GLU A 220 1.20 25.28 26.61
C GLU A 220 1.48 24.06 27.53
N THR A 221 0.57 23.12 27.64
CA THR A 221 0.58 21.86 28.38
C THR A 221 0.76 20.61 27.53
N ILE A 222 1.38 20.70 26.34
CA ILE A 222 1.94 19.49 25.73
C ILE A 222 2.97 18.95 26.73
N PRO A 223 2.88 17.67 27.15
CA PRO A 223 3.86 17.10 28.08
C PRO A 223 5.27 17.47 27.60
N ASN A 224 6.14 17.88 28.51
CA ASN A 224 7.52 18.28 28.20
C ASN A 224 8.28 17.26 27.33
N ALA A 225 7.81 16.01 27.28
CA ALA A 225 8.26 14.97 26.37
C ALA A 225 8.12 15.33 24.89
N PHE A 226 7.13 16.15 24.52
CA PHE A 226 6.93 16.56 23.12
C PHE A 226 7.86 17.71 22.74
N ARG A 227 8.04 18.71 23.63
CA ARG A 227 8.96 19.84 23.39
C ARG A 227 10.44 19.46 23.40
N HIS A 228 10.82 18.45 24.22
CA HIS A 228 12.21 18.02 24.33
C HIS A 228 12.65 16.98 23.28
N ARG A 229 11.73 16.44 22.49
CA ARG A 229 12.04 15.49 21.41
C ARG A 229 11.97 16.09 20.01
N MET A 230 11.55 17.35 19.87
CA MET A 230 11.71 18.04 18.58
C MET A 230 13.23 18.24 18.36
N PRO A 231 13.81 17.65 17.29
CA PRO A 231 15.17 18.02 16.94
C PRO A 231 15.17 19.53 16.66
N ALA A 232 16.15 20.23 17.24
CA ALA A 232 16.36 21.63 16.91
C ALA A 232 16.57 21.77 15.39
N PRO A 233 16.07 22.84 14.77
CA PRO A 233 16.18 23.08 13.34
C PRO A 233 17.62 23.09 12.86
#